data_5ddea2373d4891e48660d2ce56130df3
#
_entry.id   5ddea2373d4891e48660d2ce56130df3
#
_cell.length_a   1.000
_cell.length_b   1.000
_cell.length_c   1.000
_cell.angle_alpha   90.00
_cell.angle_beta   90.00
_cell.angle_gamma   90.00
#
_symmetry.space_group_name_H-M   'P 1'
#
loop_
_entity.id
_entity.type
_entity.pdbx_description
1 polymer ?
#
loop_
_entity_poly.entity_id
_entity_poly.type
_entity_poly.pdbx_seq_one_letter_code
_entity_poly.pdbx_strand_id
1 'polypeptide(L)'
;MFRDYKSKKIIQYRNADSFIKKIKKKKIILCHGVFDIVHPGHIRHFAHCKQKADILIVSLTRDIFIKKGTYRPMVPERLRAFNLASLQLVDYVIIDQNISPVKLLKKIKPNFFAKGLEYADLKNPLTVKEKNIVESFGGKMIFSPGDYVLSSSKIINQMKPDLKFEKLKLLMDTENIDFNDLKKILKDLSKLKVHILGDTIIDTSHYCEVIGGLHKTPTLSVVKQISEDFLGGAAIVASHFKSFAKNVTLTTLFSNDEKGKFALKNLKKNKIKIN
;
A
#
# COMPACT_ATOMS: atom_id res chain seq x y z
N MET A 1 6.02 5.85 20.36
CA MET A 1 7.23 5.06 20.55
C MET A 1 7.80 4.55 19.22
N PHE A 2 7.77 5.32 18.15
CA PHE A 2 8.43 5.00 16.88
C PHE A 2 9.27 6.21 16.44
N ARG A 3 10.21 6.58 17.34
CA ARG A 3 11.20 7.61 17.04
C ARG A 3 12.29 6.98 16.19
N ASP A 4 12.41 7.51 14.97
CA ASP A 4 13.63 7.49 14.16
C ASP A 4 14.04 6.17 13.48
N TYR A 5 13.24 5.73 12.48
CA TYR A 5 13.79 4.90 11.41
C TYR A 5 14.79 5.73 10.58
N LYS A 6 15.90 6.10 11.22
CA LYS A 6 17.00 6.85 10.58
C LYS A 6 18.09 5.88 10.18
N SER A 7 18.47 5.88 8.93
CA SER A 7 19.68 5.22 8.45
C SER A 7 20.49 6.22 7.63
N LYS A 8 21.81 6.19 7.83
CA LYS A 8 22.76 6.99 7.01
C LYS A 8 22.70 6.64 5.53
N LYS A 9 22.13 5.48 5.18
CA LYS A 9 21.91 5.04 3.81
C LYS A 9 20.70 5.72 3.15
N ILE A 10 19.75 6.31 3.93
CA ILE A 10 18.56 6.96 3.37
C ILE A 10 18.90 8.41 3.03
N ILE A 11 18.94 8.70 1.73
CA ILE A 11 19.26 10.02 1.20
C ILE A 11 17.97 10.74 0.83
N GLN A 12 17.79 11.95 1.35
CA GLN A 12 16.65 12.78 0.98
C GLN A 12 16.74 13.20 -0.50
N TYR A 13 15.63 13.15 -1.22
CA TYR A 13 15.57 13.51 -2.65
C TYR A 13 16.19 14.87 -2.96
N ARG A 14 15.95 15.90 -2.12
CA ARG A 14 16.51 17.25 -2.27
C ARG A 14 18.04 17.27 -2.19
N ASN A 15 18.64 16.30 -1.51
CA ASN A 15 20.09 16.21 -1.33
C ASN A 15 20.76 15.29 -2.38
N ALA A 16 19.98 14.72 -3.32
CA ALA A 16 20.51 13.78 -4.31
C ALA A 16 21.67 14.36 -5.13
N ASP A 17 21.57 15.63 -5.56
CA ASP A 17 22.61 16.27 -6.39
C ASP A 17 23.95 16.41 -5.63
N SER A 18 23.91 16.88 -4.39
CA SER A 18 25.11 17.02 -3.54
C SER A 18 25.69 15.66 -3.14
N PHE A 19 24.84 14.68 -2.92
CA PHE A 19 25.23 13.31 -2.61
C PHE A 19 25.94 12.65 -3.81
N ILE A 20 25.37 12.75 -5.03
CA ILE A 20 25.97 12.18 -6.24
C ILE A 20 27.35 12.74 -6.53
N LYS A 21 27.57 14.04 -6.31
CA LYS A 21 28.92 14.65 -6.47
C LYS A 21 29.98 13.93 -5.63
N LYS A 22 29.63 13.45 -4.44
CA LYS A 22 30.56 12.73 -3.53
C LYS A 22 30.92 11.32 -4.02
N ILE A 23 30.03 10.66 -4.76
CA ILE A 23 30.21 9.27 -5.21
C ILE A 23 30.46 9.14 -6.73
N LYS A 24 30.57 10.26 -7.46
CA LYS A 24 30.64 10.32 -8.92
C LYS A 24 31.79 9.49 -9.55
N LYS A 25 32.87 9.23 -8.80
CA LYS A 25 34.00 8.41 -9.26
C LYS A 25 33.71 6.90 -9.29
N LYS A 26 32.60 6.47 -8.71
CA LYS A 26 32.20 5.07 -8.60
C LYS A 26 31.14 4.70 -9.63
N LYS A 27 31.13 3.44 -10.04
CA LYS A 27 30.13 2.89 -10.93
C LYS A 27 28.81 2.75 -10.18
N ILE A 28 27.77 3.44 -10.65
CA ILE A 28 26.46 3.51 -9.97
C ILE A 28 25.43 2.71 -10.75
N ILE A 29 24.67 1.87 -10.05
CA ILE A 29 23.45 1.24 -10.54
C ILE A 29 22.25 1.71 -9.74
N LEU A 30 21.18 2.07 -10.44
CA LEU A 30 19.90 2.46 -9.85
C LEU A 30 18.85 1.40 -10.12
N CYS A 31 18.11 1.01 -9.07
CA CYS A 31 16.87 0.25 -9.17
C CYS A 31 15.71 1.14 -8.72
N HIS A 32 14.53 0.99 -9.33
CA HIS A 32 13.33 1.71 -8.92
C HIS A 32 12.14 0.77 -8.82
N GLY A 33 11.35 0.92 -7.77
CA GLY A 33 10.14 0.12 -7.56
C GLY A 33 9.33 0.55 -6.35
N VAL A 34 8.25 -0.17 -6.09
CA VAL A 34 7.42 0.03 -4.89
C VAL A 34 8.08 -0.62 -3.67
N PHE A 35 8.60 -1.82 -3.80
CA PHE A 35 9.24 -2.62 -2.74
C PHE A 35 8.38 -2.71 -1.47
N ASP A 36 7.09 -2.99 -1.65
CA ASP A 36 6.12 -3.01 -0.55
C ASP A 36 6.48 -4.08 0.48
N ILE A 37 6.69 -5.33 0.03
CA ILE A 37 7.30 -6.40 0.82
C ILE A 37 8.55 -6.86 0.09
N VAL A 38 9.70 -6.79 0.77
CA VAL A 38 10.95 -7.35 0.24
C VAL A 38 10.88 -8.87 0.32
N HIS A 39 11.20 -9.55 -0.79
CA HIS A 39 11.16 -11.01 -0.93
C HIS A 39 12.42 -11.51 -1.66
N PRO A 40 12.67 -12.83 -1.68
CA PRO A 40 13.89 -13.40 -2.29
C PRO A 40 14.17 -12.95 -3.74
N GLY A 41 13.13 -12.67 -4.53
CA GLY A 41 13.26 -12.11 -5.87
C GLY A 41 13.95 -10.73 -5.89
N HIS A 42 13.58 -9.85 -4.95
CA HIS A 42 14.26 -8.56 -4.78
C HIS A 42 15.71 -8.73 -4.34
N ILE A 43 15.99 -9.65 -3.42
CA ILE A 43 17.36 -9.90 -2.95
C ILE A 43 18.25 -10.35 -4.10
N ARG A 44 17.78 -11.27 -4.94
CA ARG A 44 18.54 -11.73 -6.13
C ARG A 44 18.73 -10.60 -7.15
N HIS A 45 17.72 -9.79 -7.39
CA HIS A 45 17.83 -8.60 -8.23
C HIS A 45 18.92 -7.66 -7.72
N PHE A 46 18.97 -7.38 -6.42
CA PHE A 46 19.98 -6.52 -5.81
C PHE A 46 21.37 -7.17 -5.86
N ALA A 47 21.49 -8.48 -5.63
CA ALA A 47 22.76 -9.21 -5.75
C ALA A 47 23.31 -9.14 -7.19
N HIS A 48 22.45 -9.35 -8.20
CA HIS A 48 22.84 -9.17 -9.60
C HIS A 48 23.32 -7.74 -9.90
N CYS A 49 22.62 -6.75 -9.37
CA CYS A 49 23.01 -5.34 -9.52
C CYS A 49 24.38 -5.04 -8.91
N LYS A 50 24.64 -5.55 -7.69
CA LYS A 50 25.94 -5.36 -7.00
C LYS A 50 27.12 -5.98 -7.75
N GLN A 51 26.91 -7.04 -8.52
CA GLN A 51 27.96 -7.62 -9.38
C GLN A 51 28.34 -6.72 -10.58
N LYS A 52 27.50 -5.74 -10.94
CA LYS A 52 27.69 -4.87 -12.10
C LYS A 52 28.21 -3.49 -11.77
N ALA A 53 28.11 -3.06 -10.51
CA ALA A 53 28.46 -1.70 -10.09
C ALA A 53 28.96 -1.67 -8.63
N ASP A 54 29.74 -0.63 -8.31
CA ASP A 54 30.30 -0.41 -6.98
C ASP A 54 29.23 0.02 -5.98
N ILE A 55 28.24 0.81 -6.44
CA ILE A 55 27.19 1.38 -5.62
C ILE A 55 25.83 1.02 -6.18
N LEU A 56 25.02 0.37 -5.34
CA LEU A 56 23.59 0.13 -5.59
C LEU A 56 22.76 1.19 -4.87
N ILE A 57 22.05 2.00 -5.64
CA ILE A 57 21.02 2.93 -5.14
C ILE A 57 19.66 2.32 -5.44
N VAL A 58 18.81 2.19 -4.41
CA VAL A 58 17.42 1.77 -4.59
C VAL A 58 16.52 2.98 -4.37
N SER A 59 15.76 3.35 -5.39
CA SER A 59 14.72 4.36 -5.25
C SER A 59 13.35 3.71 -5.11
N LEU A 60 12.52 4.26 -4.24
CA LEU A 60 11.16 3.75 -4.03
C LEU A 60 10.10 4.79 -4.34
N THR A 61 8.98 4.30 -4.87
CA THR A 61 7.80 5.12 -5.16
C THR A 61 7.13 5.55 -3.86
N ARG A 62 6.76 6.83 -3.73
CA ARG A 62 5.98 7.34 -2.60
C ARG A 62 4.60 6.70 -2.53
N ASP A 63 4.07 6.61 -1.31
CA ASP A 63 2.74 6.03 -1.05
C ASP A 63 1.64 6.72 -1.85
N ILE A 64 1.70 8.06 -1.97
CA ILE A 64 0.71 8.86 -2.71
C ILE A 64 0.63 8.55 -4.21
N PHE A 65 1.68 7.96 -4.80
CA PHE A 65 1.73 7.60 -6.23
C PHE A 65 1.38 6.14 -6.50
N ILE A 66 1.16 5.32 -5.46
CA ILE A 66 0.87 3.90 -5.62
C ILE A 66 -0.64 3.70 -5.81
N LYS A 67 -1.05 3.42 -7.05
CA LYS A 67 -2.45 3.18 -7.44
C LYS A 67 -2.72 1.69 -7.69
N LYS A 68 -2.21 0.80 -6.84
CA LYS A 68 -2.28 -0.67 -7.03
C LYS A 68 -3.26 -1.35 -6.06
N GLY A 69 -4.58 -1.04 -6.15
CA GLY A 69 -5.60 -1.73 -5.35
C GLY A 69 -5.78 -1.17 -3.93
N THR A 70 -6.81 -1.65 -3.23
CA THR A 70 -7.42 -1.03 -2.04
C THR A 70 -6.54 -1.02 -0.81
N TYR A 71 -5.53 -1.81 -0.65
CA TYR A 71 -4.68 -1.88 0.54
C TYR A 71 -3.19 -1.72 0.21
N ARG A 72 -2.89 -0.95 -0.83
CA ARG A 72 -1.51 -0.72 -1.26
C ARG A 72 -1.06 0.72 -1.11
N PRO A 73 0.16 0.94 -0.62
CA PRO A 73 1.11 -0.06 -0.09
C PRO A 73 0.69 -0.57 1.29
N MET A 74 1.08 -1.81 1.64
CA MET A 74 0.95 -2.37 2.99
C MET A 74 1.89 -1.68 3.97
N VAL A 75 3.11 -1.41 3.53
CA VAL A 75 4.17 -0.86 4.35
C VAL A 75 4.40 0.60 3.95
N PRO A 76 4.27 1.57 4.87
CA PRO A 76 4.52 2.99 4.61
C PRO A 76 5.91 3.26 4.03
N GLU A 77 6.04 4.30 3.19
CA GLU A 77 7.29 4.61 2.47
C GLU A 77 8.52 4.71 3.37
N ARG A 78 8.38 5.25 4.59
CA ARG A 78 9.49 5.38 5.54
C ARG A 78 9.98 4.01 6.03
N LEU A 79 9.05 3.08 6.31
CA LEU A 79 9.39 1.72 6.73
C LEU A 79 9.96 0.91 5.57
N ARG A 80 9.41 1.06 4.36
CA ARG A 80 9.95 0.44 3.15
C ARG A 80 11.38 0.91 2.88
N ALA A 81 11.64 2.22 3.03
CA ALA A 81 12.99 2.76 2.90
C ALA A 81 13.94 2.20 3.95
N PHE A 82 13.48 2.08 5.20
CA PHE A 82 14.28 1.50 6.27
C PHE A 82 14.59 0.02 6.04
N ASN A 83 13.59 -0.78 5.61
CA ASN A 83 13.79 -2.19 5.25
C ASN A 83 14.86 -2.35 4.16
N LEU A 84 14.79 -1.54 3.11
CA LEU A 84 15.79 -1.56 2.04
C LEU A 84 17.18 -1.11 2.54
N ALA A 85 17.24 -0.07 3.37
CA ALA A 85 18.50 0.42 3.93
C ALA A 85 19.16 -0.57 4.90
N SER A 86 18.37 -1.47 5.50
CA SER A 86 18.88 -2.54 6.38
C SER A 86 19.51 -3.70 5.61
N LEU A 87 19.30 -3.79 4.29
CA LEU A 87 19.93 -4.82 3.47
C LEU A 87 21.41 -4.50 3.24
N GLN A 88 22.27 -5.51 3.41
CA GLN A 88 23.70 -5.38 3.18
C GLN A 88 24.03 -5.03 1.71
N LEU A 89 23.24 -5.57 0.76
CA LEU A 89 23.44 -5.36 -0.68
C LEU A 89 23.12 -3.93 -1.12
N VAL A 90 22.29 -3.20 -0.37
CA VAL A 90 21.85 -1.85 -0.72
C VAL A 90 22.77 -0.82 -0.08
N ASP A 91 23.40 0.01 -0.88
CA ASP A 91 24.30 1.06 -0.36
C ASP A 91 23.50 2.30 0.04
N TYR A 92 22.53 2.73 -0.80
CA TYR A 92 21.71 3.91 -0.53
C TYR A 92 20.26 3.72 -0.98
N VAL A 93 19.36 4.43 -0.30
CA VAL A 93 17.93 4.44 -0.60
C VAL A 93 17.47 5.87 -0.79
N ILE A 94 16.61 6.11 -1.80
CA ILE A 94 16.00 7.42 -2.06
C ILE A 94 14.49 7.22 -2.20
N ILE A 95 13.70 7.99 -1.44
CA ILE A 95 12.24 8.07 -1.65
C ILE A 95 12.01 9.07 -2.79
N ASP A 96 11.57 8.58 -3.94
CA ASP A 96 11.38 9.42 -5.13
C ASP A 96 10.14 10.31 -4.97
N GLN A 97 10.33 11.61 -5.13
CA GLN A 97 9.26 12.61 -5.00
C GLN A 97 8.40 12.74 -6.26
N ASN A 98 8.57 11.87 -7.24
CA ASN A 98 7.88 11.90 -8.53
C ASN A 98 7.14 10.58 -8.78
N ILE A 99 6.11 10.66 -9.64
CA ILE A 99 5.32 9.50 -10.04
C ILE A 99 6.13 8.46 -10.86
N SER A 100 7.24 8.88 -11.45
CA SER A 100 8.16 8.03 -12.22
C SER A 100 9.62 8.41 -11.94
N PRO A 101 10.57 7.47 -12.08
CA PRO A 101 11.97 7.72 -11.76
C PRO A 101 12.70 8.65 -12.76
N VAL A 102 12.02 9.13 -13.79
CA VAL A 102 12.60 9.92 -14.89
C VAL A 102 13.37 11.14 -14.39
N LYS A 103 12.79 11.91 -13.46
CA LYS A 103 13.50 13.08 -12.91
C LYS A 103 14.68 12.68 -12.05
N LEU A 104 14.56 11.60 -11.28
CA LEU A 104 15.66 11.08 -10.48
C LEU A 104 16.78 10.51 -11.35
N LEU A 105 16.46 9.81 -12.44
CA LEU A 105 17.44 9.32 -13.42
C LEU A 105 18.27 10.46 -14.02
N LYS A 106 17.63 11.57 -14.39
CA LYS A 106 18.32 12.79 -14.89
C LYS A 106 19.23 13.43 -13.84
N LYS A 107 18.87 13.35 -12.55
CA LYS A 107 19.70 13.86 -11.44
C LYS A 107 20.90 12.97 -11.17
N ILE A 108 20.68 11.65 -11.03
CA ILE A 108 21.72 10.70 -10.64
C ILE A 108 22.65 10.38 -11.80
N LYS A 109 22.12 10.28 -13.02
CA LYS A 109 22.83 9.83 -14.24
C LYS A 109 23.62 8.54 -13.97
N PRO A 110 22.94 7.43 -13.56
CA PRO A 110 23.61 6.18 -13.20
C PRO A 110 24.24 5.54 -14.44
N ASN A 111 25.34 4.77 -14.24
CA ASN A 111 25.92 3.95 -15.29
C ASN A 111 24.96 2.86 -15.75
N PHE A 112 24.18 2.31 -14.81
CA PHE A 112 23.16 1.30 -15.08
C PHE A 112 21.84 1.64 -14.42
N PHE A 113 20.74 1.35 -15.13
CA PHE A 113 19.40 1.34 -14.57
C PHE A 113 18.86 -0.08 -14.70
N ALA A 114 18.59 -0.73 -13.56
CA ALA A 114 18.20 -2.13 -13.53
C ALA A 114 16.69 -2.27 -13.30
N LYS A 115 16.08 -3.17 -14.07
CA LYS A 115 14.68 -3.61 -13.93
C LYS A 115 14.62 -5.15 -13.91
N GLY A 116 13.48 -5.68 -13.45
CA GLY A 116 13.21 -7.11 -13.55
C GLY A 116 13.02 -7.57 -15.00
N LEU A 117 13.20 -8.86 -15.25
CA LEU A 117 13.08 -9.46 -16.60
C LEU A 117 11.68 -9.25 -17.19
N GLU A 118 10.65 -9.11 -16.36
CA GLU A 118 9.26 -8.83 -16.76
C GLU A 118 9.08 -7.54 -17.55
N TYR A 119 10.09 -6.66 -17.55
CA TYR A 119 10.10 -5.41 -18.33
C TYR A 119 10.96 -5.49 -19.59
N ALA A 120 11.57 -6.65 -19.89
CA ALA A 120 12.53 -6.78 -21.00
C ALA A 120 11.88 -6.72 -22.38
N ASP A 121 10.59 -7.01 -22.50
CA ASP A 121 9.84 -6.95 -23.75
C ASP A 121 9.56 -5.52 -24.25
N LEU A 122 9.87 -4.50 -23.39
CA LEU A 122 9.70 -3.07 -23.70
C LEU A 122 8.31 -2.65 -24.17
N LYS A 123 7.27 -3.44 -23.88
CA LYS A 123 5.88 -3.10 -24.23
C LYS A 123 5.34 -1.92 -23.42
N ASN A 124 5.89 -1.69 -22.22
CA ASN A 124 5.46 -0.59 -21.38
C ASN A 124 6.09 0.74 -21.83
N PRO A 125 5.28 1.74 -22.26
CA PRO A 125 5.78 3.03 -22.72
C PRO A 125 6.65 3.78 -21.70
N LEU A 126 6.38 3.60 -20.39
CA LEU A 126 7.18 4.19 -19.34
C LEU A 126 8.58 3.56 -19.29
N THR A 127 8.69 2.25 -19.49
CA THR A 127 9.99 1.55 -19.53
C THR A 127 10.84 2.02 -20.74
N VAL A 128 10.20 2.19 -21.89
CA VAL A 128 10.86 2.74 -23.09
C VAL A 128 11.37 4.15 -22.83
N LYS A 129 10.55 5.01 -22.22
CA LYS A 129 10.94 6.38 -21.86
C LYS A 129 12.11 6.41 -20.88
N GLU A 130 12.09 5.54 -19.87
CA GLU A 130 13.18 5.39 -18.90
C GLU A 130 14.48 4.95 -19.58
N LYS A 131 14.41 3.97 -20.50
CA LYS A 131 15.54 3.50 -21.30
C LYS A 131 16.15 4.64 -22.11
N ASN A 132 15.35 5.35 -22.90
CA ASN A 132 15.82 6.45 -23.74
C ASN A 132 16.52 7.54 -22.91
N ILE A 133 16.00 7.83 -21.70
CA ILE A 133 16.61 8.82 -20.80
C ILE A 133 17.95 8.31 -20.26
N VAL A 134 18.04 7.06 -19.87
CA VAL A 134 19.30 6.48 -19.37
C VAL A 134 20.36 6.48 -20.46
N GLU A 135 20.00 6.11 -21.69
CA GLU A 135 20.90 6.10 -22.86
C GLU A 135 21.32 7.52 -23.27
N SER A 136 20.46 8.54 -23.10
CA SER A 136 20.77 9.93 -23.46
C SER A 136 21.95 10.55 -22.71
N PHE A 137 22.35 10.00 -21.56
CA PHE A 137 23.52 10.44 -20.81
C PHE A 137 24.62 9.37 -20.73
N GLY A 138 24.58 8.35 -21.63
CA GLY A 138 25.59 7.31 -21.74
C GLY A 138 25.46 6.15 -20.74
N GLY A 139 24.36 6.10 -20.00
CA GLY A 139 24.02 4.95 -19.14
C GLY A 139 23.43 3.79 -19.95
N LYS A 140 23.24 2.64 -19.29
CA LYS A 140 22.67 1.43 -19.93
C LYS A 140 21.53 0.87 -19.07
N MET A 141 20.39 0.56 -19.68
CA MET A 141 19.36 -0.24 -19.03
C MET A 141 19.77 -1.73 -19.05
N ILE A 142 19.61 -2.39 -17.92
CA ILE A 142 19.87 -3.83 -17.78
C ILE A 142 18.68 -4.52 -17.13
N PHE A 143 18.52 -5.80 -17.44
CA PHE A 143 17.47 -6.63 -16.85
C PHE A 143 18.10 -7.75 -16.02
N SER A 144 17.59 -7.93 -14.81
CA SER A 144 18.04 -9.04 -13.95
C SER A 144 17.31 -10.33 -14.30
N PRO A 145 17.97 -11.49 -14.21
CA PRO A 145 17.29 -12.77 -14.40
C PRO A 145 16.11 -12.95 -13.45
N GLY A 146 14.98 -13.38 -13.99
CA GLY A 146 13.74 -13.60 -13.22
C GLY A 146 13.38 -15.08 -13.16
N ASP A 147 13.91 -15.84 -12.20
CA ASP A 147 13.65 -17.28 -12.11
C ASP A 147 12.63 -17.71 -11.05
N TYR A 148 12.02 -16.79 -10.28
CA TYR A 148 11.00 -17.13 -9.29
C TYR A 148 9.91 -16.09 -9.20
N VAL A 149 8.68 -16.51 -9.46
CA VAL A 149 7.46 -15.69 -9.40
C VAL A 149 6.94 -15.61 -7.95
N LEU A 150 7.78 -15.11 -7.04
CA LEU A 150 7.28 -14.57 -5.78
C LEU A 150 7.10 -13.07 -6.01
N SER A 151 5.88 -12.62 -6.27
CA SER A 151 5.59 -11.19 -6.33
C SER A 151 4.96 -10.76 -5.01
N SER A 152 5.40 -9.62 -4.48
CA SER A 152 4.73 -8.96 -3.34
C SER A 152 3.22 -8.90 -3.54
N SER A 153 2.77 -8.72 -4.79
CA SER A 153 1.36 -8.68 -5.16
C SER A 153 0.61 -9.97 -4.82
N LYS A 154 1.20 -11.14 -5.07
CA LYS A 154 0.57 -12.43 -4.72
C LYS A 154 0.52 -12.67 -3.22
N ILE A 155 1.59 -12.33 -2.49
CA ILE A 155 1.65 -12.47 -1.04
C ILE A 155 0.64 -11.54 -0.38
N ILE A 156 0.59 -10.27 -0.81
CA ILE A 156 -0.26 -9.24 -0.20
C ILE A 156 -1.75 -9.47 -0.47
N ASN A 157 -2.12 -9.96 -1.64
CA ASN A 157 -3.54 -10.23 -1.95
C ASN A 157 -4.14 -11.33 -1.06
N GLN A 158 -3.30 -12.12 -0.37
CA GLN A 158 -3.71 -13.14 0.58
C GLN A 158 -3.78 -12.68 2.03
N MET A 159 -3.26 -11.50 2.36
CA MET A 159 -3.19 -10.97 3.72
C MET A 159 -3.87 -9.60 3.83
N LYS A 160 -4.78 -9.44 4.78
CA LYS A 160 -5.31 -8.12 5.15
C LYS A 160 -4.37 -7.48 6.18
N PRO A 161 -3.69 -6.37 5.86
CA PRO A 161 -2.86 -5.68 6.84
C PRO A 161 -3.71 -4.84 7.79
N ASP A 162 -3.39 -4.88 9.06
CA ASP A 162 -3.93 -3.94 10.04
C ASP A 162 -2.96 -2.78 10.27
N LEU A 163 -2.82 -1.94 9.26
CA LEU A 163 -1.97 -0.74 9.31
C LEU A 163 -2.79 0.56 9.41
N LYS A 164 -3.97 0.50 10.04
CA LYS A 164 -4.90 1.64 10.14
C LYS A 164 -4.23 2.86 10.78
N PHE A 165 -3.48 2.65 11.85
CA PHE A 165 -2.83 3.73 12.57
C PHE A 165 -1.69 4.39 11.77
N GLU A 166 -0.87 3.60 11.11
CA GLU A 166 0.24 4.11 10.26
C GLU A 166 -0.30 4.91 9.07
N LYS A 167 -1.37 4.43 8.45
CA LYS A 167 -2.05 5.13 7.35
C LYS A 167 -2.70 6.44 7.82
N LEU A 168 -3.33 6.42 8.99
CA LEU A 168 -3.90 7.63 9.59
C LEU A 168 -2.80 8.67 9.85
N LYS A 169 -1.69 8.25 10.46
CA LYS A 169 -0.56 9.14 10.73
C LYS A 169 0.02 9.74 9.46
N LEU A 170 0.18 8.91 8.41
CA LEU A 170 0.65 9.40 7.10
C LEU A 170 -0.31 10.44 6.51
N LEU A 171 -1.63 10.19 6.58
CA LEU A 171 -2.64 11.12 6.13
C LEU A 171 -2.56 12.44 6.92
N MET A 172 -2.47 12.37 8.24
CA MET A 172 -2.34 13.54 9.12
C MET A 172 -1.09 14.36 8.80
N ASP A 173 0.07 13.69 8.60
CA ASP A 173 1.32 14.35 8.21
C ASP A 173 1.23 15.01 6.81
N THR A 174 0.43 14.43 5.90
CA THR A 174 0.26 14.94 4.52
C THR A 174 -0.66 16.17 4.50
N GLU A 175 -1.74 16.13 5.29
CA GLU A 175 -2.76 17.18 5.34
C GLU A 175 -2.46 18.24 6.41
N ASN A 176 -1.33 18.16 7.12
CA ASN A 176 -0.96 19.04 8.24
C ASN A 176 -2.01 19.05 9.37
N ILE A 177 -2.57 17.90 9.69
CA ILE A 177 -3.55 17.71 10.75
C ILE A 177 -2.87 17.09 11.98
N ASP A 178 -3.11 17.64 13.18
CA ASP A 178 -2.63 17.04 14.42
C ASP A 178 -3.75 16.28 15.18
N PHE A 179 -3.39 15.59 16.26
CA PHE A 179 -4.36 14.89 17.10
C PHE A 179 -5.31 15.83 17.87
N ASN A 180 -4.94 17.08 18.10
CA ASN A 180 -5.78 18.04 18.77
C ASN A 180 -6.87 18.54 17.83
N ASP A 181 -6.53 18.70 16.54
CA ASP A 181 -7.52 19.02 15.50
C ASP A 181 -8.57 17.90 15.39
N LEU A 182 -8.13 16.64 15.33
CA LEU A 182 -9.06 15.51 15.32
C LEU A 182 -9.93 15.44 16.57
N LYS A 183 -9.37 15.67 17.77
CA LYS A 183 -10.13 15.70 19.02
C LYS A 183 -11.17 16.81 19.04
N LYS A 184 -10.84 18.01 18.54
CA LYS A 184 -11.76 19.12 18.43
C LYS A 184 -12.93 18.78 17.53
N ILE A 185 -12.66 18.27 16.33
CA ILE A 185 -13.68 17.82 15.37
C ILE A 185 -14.58 16.75 16.00
N LEU A 186 -14.02 15.72 16.63
CA LEU A 186 -14.79 14.64 17.27
C LEU A 186 -15.69 15.20 18.41
N LYS A 187 -15.21 16.18 19.18
CA LYS A 187 -16.00 16.85 20.22
C LYS A 187 -17.19 17.59 19.62
N ASP A 188 -17.02 18.25 18.49
CA ASP A 188 -18.11 18.97 17.83
C ASP A 188 -19.08 18.00 17.16
N LEU A 189 -18.59 16.95 16.50
CA LEU A 189 -19.41 15.89 15.93
C LEU A 189 -20.24 15.16 16.98
N SER A 190 -19.76 15.05 18.23
CA SER A 190 -20.51 14.40 19.32
C SER A 190 -21.82 15.10 19.67
N LYS A 191 -21.96 16.38 19.34
CA LYS A 191 -23.17 17.19 19.59
C LYS A 191 -24.27 16.97 18.55
N LEU A 192 -23.94 16.31 17.44
CA LEU A 192 -24.88 16.09 16.35
C LEU A 192 -26.03 15.16 16.77
N LYS A 193 -27.22 15.52 16.29
CA LYS A 193 -28.40 14.65 16.28
C LYS A 193 -28.56 14.12 14.87
N VAL A 194 -28.35 12.82 14.68
CA VAL A 194 -28.35 12.19 13.35
C VAL A 194 -29.58 11.31 13.21
N HIS A 195 -30.34 11.51 12.14
CA HIS A 195 -31.43 10.64 11.76
C HIS A 195 -31.13 10.03 10.40
N ILE A 196 -31.07 8.72 10.35
CA ILE A 196 -30.83 7.92 9.13
C ILE A 196 -32.16 7.28 8.73
N LEU A 197 -32.50 7.40 7.47
CA LEU A 197 -33.65 6.75 6.85
C LEU A 197 -33.14 5.87 5.70
N GLY A 198 -33.48 4.59 5.69
CA GLY A 198 -33.09 3.69 4.61
C GLY A 198 -33.13 2.22 5.01
N ASP A 199 -32.85 1.36 4.05
CA ASP A 199 -32.96 -0.09 4.20
C ASP A 199 -31.78 -0.66 5.00
N THR A 200 -32.13 -1.53 5.95
CA THR A 200 -31.14 -2.37 6.63
C THR A 200 -30.83 -3.60 5.78
N ILE A 201 -29.56 -3.77 5.45
CA ILE A 201 -29.05 -4.92 4.72
C ILE A 201 -28.22 -5.80 5.67
N ILE A 202 -28.31 -7.10 5.52
CA ILE A 202 -27.42 -8.05 6.18
C ILE A 202 -26.54 -8.71 5.15
N ASP A 203 -25.25 -8.35 5.19
CA ASP A 203 -24.23 -8.96 4.35
C ASP A 203 -23.71 -10.23 5.01
N THR A 204 -23.85 -11.36 4.33
CA THR A 204 -23.31 -12.63 4.82
C THR A 204 -22.05 -13.00 4.07
N SER A 205 -20.93 -13.04 4.77
CA SER A 205 -19.65 -13.52 4.22
C SER A 205 -19.51 -15.03 4.47
N HIS A 206 -19.27 -15.79 3.41
CA HIS A 206 -18.95 -17.21 3.49
C HIS A 206 -17.44 -17.42 3.33
N TYR A 207 -16.80 -17.98 4.33
CA TYR A 207 -15.40 -18.40 4.26
C TYR A 207 -15.37 -19.85 3.78
N CYS A 208 -14.71 -20.06 2.66
CA CYS A 208 -14.72 -21.33 1.97
C CYS A 208 -13.30 -21.84 1.72
N GLU A 209 -13.11 -23.15 1.76
CA GLU A 209 -11.90 -23.82 1.31
C GLU A 209 -12.09 -24.31 -0.12
N VAL A 210 -11.10 -24.05 -0.98
CA VAL A 210 -11.10 -24.52 -2.37
C VAL A 210 -10.69 -25.99 -2.39
N ILE A 211 -11.58 -26.87 -2.86
CA ILE A 211 -11.38 -28.33 -2.92
C ILE A 211 -11.15 -28.85 -4.34
N GLY A 212 -11.33 -28.02 -5.37
CA GLY A 212 -11.15 -28.42 -6.75
C GLY A 212 -10.86 -27.23 -7.67
N GLY A 213 -10.18 -27.54 -8.77
CA GLY A 213 -9.86 -26.57 -9.82
C GLY A 213 -10.98 -26.39 -10.85
N LEU A 214 -10.69 -25.57 -11.86
CA LEU A 214 -11.52 -25.37 -13.04
C LEU A 214 -11.53 -26.65 -13.90
N HIS A 215 -12.68 -27.28 -14.04
CA HIS A 215 -12.84 -28.43 -14.95
C HIS A 215 -13.54 -27.97 -16.23
N LYS A 216 -14.81 -28.35 -16.43
CA LYS A 216 -15.57 -28.04 -17.66
C LYS A 216 -16.20 -26.65 -17.67
N THR A 217 -16.35 -26.01 -16.51
CA THR A 217 -16.89 -24.67 -16.34
C THR A 217 -15.89 -23.80 -15.59
N PRO A 218 -15.84 -22.47 -15.81
CA PRO A 218 -14.93 -21.56 -15.10
C PRO A 218 -15.38 -21.30 -13.65
N THR A 219 -15.71 -22.39 -12.92
CA THR A 219 -16.18 -22.35 -11.54
C THR A 219 -15.23 -23.11 -10.62
N LEU A 220 -15.03 -22.58 -9.39
CA LEU A 220 -14.27 -23.23 -8.35
C LEU A 220 -15.20 -24.07 -7.49
N SER A 221 -14.81 -25.30 -7.16
CA SER A 221 -15.48 -26.10 -6.16
C SER A 221 -14.94 -25.71 -4.77
N VAL A 222 -15.86 -25.36 -3.87
CA VAL A 222 -15.51 -24.89 -2.52
C VAL A 222 -16.36 -25.59 -1.46
N VAL A 223 -15.77 -25.79 -0.29
CA VAL A 223 -16.50 -26.21 0.92
C VAL A 223 -16.62 -25.01 1.85
N LYS A 224 -17.85 -24.67 2.21
CA LYS A 224 -18.12 -23.61 3.16
C LYS A 224 -17.68 -24.05 4.57
N GLN A 225 -16.80 -23.28 5.19
CA GLN A 225 -16.30 -23.53 6.55
C GLN A 225 -17.08 -22.72 7.60
N ILE A 226 -17.18 -21.40 7.39
CA ILE A 226 -17.79 -20.47 8.35
C ILE A 226 -18.66 -19.47 7.57
N SER A 227 -19.70 -18.97 8.22
CA SER A 227 -20.48 -17.81 7.74
C SER A 227 -20.54 -16.75 8.83
N GLU A 228 -20.32 -15.51 8.45
CA GLU A 228 -20.44 -14.36 9.34
C GLU A 228 -21.39 -13.32 8.75
N ASP A 229 -22.26 -12.78 9.61
CA ASP A 229 -23.22 -11.76 9.24
C ASP A 229 -22.73 -10.38 9.69
N PHE A 230 -22.88 -9.41 8.81
CA PHE A 230 -22.53 -8.02 9.06
C PHE A 230 -23.72 -7.11 8.77
N LEU A 231 -23.79 -6.01 9.52
CA LEU A 231 -24.75 -4.95 9.21
C LEU A 231 -24.27 -4.20 7.95
N GLY A 232 -25.17 -4.01 7.00
CA GLY A 232 -25.00 -3.24 5.77
C GLY A 232 -26.07 -2.16 5.63
N GLY A 233 -26.08 -1.45 4.50
CA GLY A 233 -27.05 -0.41 4.18
C GLY A 233 -27.12 0.69 5.26
N ALA A 234 -28.33 1.11 5.59
CA ALA A 234 -28.57 2.17 6.58
C ALA A 234 -28.11 1.76 7.99
N ALA A 235 -28.12 0.47 8.33
CA ALA A 235 -27.71 -0.02 9.64
C ALA A 235 -26.20 0.20 9.91
N ILE A 236 -25.34 -0.07 8.92
CA ILE A 236 -23.91 0.18 9.09
C ILE A 236 -23.60 1.68 9.12
N VAL A 237 -24.31 2.50 8.32
CA VAL A 237 -24.21 3.97 8.36
C VAL A 237 -24.56 4.48 9.75
N ALA A 238 -25.67 4.00 10.34
CA ALA A 238 -26.07 4.37 11.70
C ALA A 238 -25.02 3.98 12.75
N SER A 239 -24.39 2.80 12.58
CA SER A 239 -23.32 2.34 13.47
C SER A 239 -22.07 3.21 13.36
N HIS A 240 -21.70 3.66 12.16
CA HIS A 240 -20.58 4.57 11.95
C HIS A 240 -20.85 5.93 12.60
N PHE A 241 -22.03 6.53 12.37
CA PHE A 241 -22.38 7.80 13.02
C PHE A 241 -22.43 7.67 14.54
N LYS A 242 -22.86 6.52 15.06
CA LYS A 242 -22.90 6.28 16.51
C LYS A 242 -21.53 6.23 17.16
N SER A 243 -20.48 5.95 16.41
CA SER A 243 -19.11 5.93 16.95
C SER A 243 -18.62 7.32 17.39
N PHE A 244 -19.22 8.41 16.88
CA PHE A 244 -18.86 9.77 17.24
C PHE A 244 -20.06 10.67 17.66
N ALA A 245 -21.27 10.42 17.15
CA ALA A 245 -22.45 11.20 17.49
C ALA A 245 -23.22 10.59 18.69
N LYS A 246 -23.62 11.45 19.63
CA LYS A 246 -24.31 11.00 20.85
C LYS A 246 -25.72 10.47 20.56
N ASN A 247 -26.45 11.14 19.67
CA ASN A 247 -27.86 10.87 19.36
C ASN A 247 -27.98 10.39 17.91
N VAL A 248 -28.20 9.09 17.72
CA VAL A 248 -28.44 8.50 16.41
C VAL A 248 -29.78 7.77 16.42
N THR A 249 -30.62 8.08 15.45
CA THR A 249 -31.91 7.43 15.21
C THR A 249 -31.86 6.80 13.81
N LEU A 250 -32.29 5.57 13.70
CA LEU A 250 -32.48 4.85 12.44
C LEU A 250 -33.94 4.54 12.23
N THR A 251 -34.51 4.98 11.12
CA THR A 251 -35.83 4.55 10.63
C THR A 251 -35.61 3.58 9.48
N THR A 252 -36.07 2.34 9.64
CA THR A 252 -35.84 1.26 8.72
C THR A 252 -36.89 0.17 8.87
N LEU A 253 -36.94 -0.76 7.91
CA LEU A 253 -37.76 -1.96 8.00
C LEU A 253 -36.89 -3.15 8.36
N PHE A 254 -37.45 -4.04 9.16
CA PHE A 254 -36.84 -5.33 9.53
C PHE A 254 -37.78 -6.48 9.19
N SER A 255 -37.24 -7.57 8.69
CA SER A 255 -37.94 -8.85 8.65
C SER A 255 -38.06 -9.45 10.05
N ASN A 256 -39.09 -10.29 10.25
CA ASN A 256 -39.27 -11.00 11.52
C ASN A 256 -38.55 -12.38 11.55
N ASP A 257 -37.42 -12.47 10.89
CA ASP A 257 -36.57 -13.65 10.78
C ASP A 257 -35.30 -13.54 11.65
N GLU A 258 -34.42 -14.51 11.56
CA GLU A 258 -33.15 -14.53 12.30
C GLU A 258 -32.23 -13.37 11.93
N LYS A 259 -32.25 -12.93 10.66
CA LYS A 259 -31.42 -11.81 10.18
C LYS A 259 -31.92 -10.48 10.74
N GLY A 260 -33.25 -10.27 10.76
CA GLY A 260 -33.85 -9.10 11.40
C GLY A 260 -33.57 -9.06 12.90
N LYS A 261 -33.67 -10.21 13.60
CA LYS A 261 -33.28 -10.32 15.03
C LYS A 261 -31.81 -10.00 15.26
N PHE A 262 -30.93 -10.49 14.39
CA PHE A 262 -29.49 -10.15 14.43
C PHE A 262 -29.27 -8.63 14.30
N ALA A 263 -29.91 -7.99 13.32
CA ALA A 263 -29.79 -6.55 13.11
C ALA A 263 -30.27 -5.77 14.33
N LEU A 264 -31.46 -6.07 14.82
CA LEU A 264 -32.05 -5.42 16.01
C LEU A 264 -31.16 -5.57 17.25
N LYS A 265 -30.61 -6.76 17.49
CA LYS A 265 -29.70 -7.03 18.62
C LYS A 265 -28.45 -6.16 18.54
N ASN A 266 -27.84 -6.07 17.37
CA ASN A 266 -26.59 -5.29 17.19
C ASN A 266 -26.85 -3.76 17.29
N LEU A 267 -27.91 -3.27 16.68
CA LEU A 267 -28.27 -1.86 16.77
C LEU A 267 -28.61 -1.41 18.20
N LYS A 268 -29.35 -2.24 18.94
CA LYS A 268 -29.65 -2.00 20.37
C LYS A 268 -28.37 -2.03 21.23
N LYS A 269 -27.46 -2.99 20.99
CA LYS A 269 -26.15 -3.06 21.65
C LYS A 269 -25.35 -1.77 21.44
N ASN A 270 -25.42 -1.20 20.25
CA ASN A 270 -24.76 0.07 19.90
C ASN A 270 -25.54 1.31 20.36
N LYS A 271 -26.63 1.15 21.11
CA LYS A 271 -27.48 2.26 21.63
C LYS A 271 -28.00 3.18 20.52
N ILE A 272 -28.37 2.62 19.38
CA ILE A 272 -29.02 3.33 18.28
C ILE A 272 -30.53 3.28 18.52
N LYS A 273 -31.20 4.45 18.48
CA LYS A 273 -32.66 4.53 18.56
C LYS A 273 -33.24 4.03 17.23
N ILE A 274 -34.21 3.14 17.30
CA ILE A 274 -34.87 2.54 16.12
C ILE A 274 -36.31 2.99 16.11
N ASN A 275 -36.77 3.46 14.97
CA ASN A 275 -38.19 3.78 14.69
C ASN A 275 -38.71 2.87 13.60
#